data_40ea6416bf1f730465cfb86240e1f8a3
#
_entry.id   40ea6416bf1f730465cfb86240e1f8a3
#
_cell.length_a   1.000
_cell.length_b   1.000
_cell.length_c   1.000
_cell.angle_alpha   90.00
_cell.angle_beta   90.00
_cell.angle_gamma   90.00
#
_symmetry.space_group_name_H-M   'P 1'
#
loop_
_entity.id
_entity.type
_entity.pdbx_description
1 polymer ?
#
loop_
_entity_poly.entity_id
_entity_poly.type
_entity_poly.pdbx_seq_one_letter_code
_entity_poly.pdbx_strand_id
1 'polypeptide(L)'
;MEIEPTPPPTIQNIFSAKESRVVDGQEIHFQLPTAGVYTLTLIDKDNGQVISRERFTGNIGENIKRIYTNSIQSQYLYLLLEDVTKTQIGKTTIITK
;
A
#
# COMPACT_ATOMS: atom_id res chain seq x y z
N MET A 1 -30.89 -1.39 -21.94
CA MET A 1 -29.83 -0.66 -21.32
C MET A 1 -28.63 -1.55 -21.09
N GLU A 2 -27.55 -1.04 -21.50
CA GLU A 2 -26.33 -1.75 -21.40
C GLU A 2 -25.80 -1.71 -19.98
N ILE A 3 -25.69 -2.86 -19.37
CA ILE A 3 -25.02 -2.90 -18.10
C ILE A 3 -23.56 -3.06 -18.40
N GLU A 4 -22.84 -2.06 -18.01
CA GLU A 4 -21.44 -2.14 -18.15
C GLU A 4 -20.92 -3.34 -17.42
N PRO A 5 -20.19 -4.22 -18.08
CA PRO A 5 -19.69 -5.39 -17.41
C PRO A 5 -18.86 -4.96 -16.22
N THR A 6 -19.23 -5.47 -15.10
CA THR A 6 -18.44 -5.28 -13.93
C THR A 6 -17.08 -5.84 -14.26
N PRO A 7 -16.03 -5.07 -14.10
CA PRO A 7 -14.71 -5.61 -14.34
C PRO A 7 -14.55 -6.84 -13.46
N PRO A 8 -13.86 -7.83 -13.93
CA PRO A 8 -13.62 -9.00 -13.09
C PRO A 8 -13.09 -8.50 -11.75
N PRO A 9 -13.31 -9.23 -10.68
CA PRO A 9 -12.82 -8.79 -9.40
C PRO A 9 -11.30 -8.80 -9.40
N THR A 10 -10.76 -7.96 -10.25
CA THR A 10 -9.37 -7.65 -10.15
C THR A 10 -9.19 -7.02 -8.81
N ILE A 11 -8.08 -7.32 -8.23
CA ILE A 11 -7.66 -6.66 -7.02
C ILE A 11 -7.62 -5.19 -7.35
N GLN A 12 -8.63 -4.47 -6.92
CA GLN A 12 -8.59 -3.04 -7.03
C GLN A 12 -7.51 -2.57 -6.10
N ASN A 13 -6.62 -1.77 -6.64
CA ASN A 13 -5.62 -1.17 -5.80
C ASN A 13 -6.32 -0.31 -4.76
N ILE A 14 -6.17 -0.66 -3.50
CA ILE A 14 -6.82 0.08 -2.42
C ILE A 14 -6.16 1.42 -2.15
N PHE A 15 -4.98 1.64 -2.70
CA PHE A 15 -4.34 2.94 -2.64
C PHE A 15 -4.88 3.79 -3.77
N SER A 16 -5.24 5.02 -3.47
CA SER A 16 -5.92 5.87 -4.43
C SER A 16 -4.99 6.38 -5.53
N ALA A 17 -3.69 6.32 -5.34
CA ALA A 17 -2.73 6.83 -6.32
C ALA A 17 -1.75 5.74 -6.71
N LYS A 18 -1.32 5.77 -7.97
CA LYS A 18 -0.30 4.85 -8.44
C LYS A 18 1.09 5.24 -7.95
N GLU A 19 1.30 6.53 -7.76
CA GLU A 19 2.55 7.07 -7.25
C GLU A 19 2.22 8.18 -6.30
N SER A 20 3.00 8.28 -5.24
CA SER A 20 2.82 9.34 -4.27
C SER A 20 4.17 9.82 -3.80
N ARG A 21 4.37 11.14 -3.82
CA ARG A 21 5.55 11.72 -3.22
C ARG A 21 5.27 11.84 -1.73
N VAL A 22 6.16 11.29 -0.93
CA VAL A 22 5.94 11.16 0.50
C VAL A 22 7.09 11.79 1.26
N VAL A 23 6.77 12.64 2.21
CA VAL A 23 7.78 13.17 3.14
C VAL A 23 7.80 12.28 4.37
N ASP A 24 8.88 12.37 5.14
CA ASP A 24 9.04 11.57 6.34
C ASP A 24 7.90 11.82 7.31
N GLY A 25 7.28 10.74 7.78
CA GLY A 25 6.16 10.83 8.72
C GLY A 25 4.82 11.14 8.09
N GLN A 26 4.74 11.13 6.78
CA GLN A 26 3.49 11.43 6.10
C GLN A 26 2.47 10.32 6.28
N GLU A 27 1.21 10.70 6.42
CA GLU A 27 0.12 9.75 6.53
C GLU A 27 -0.29 9.26 5.16
N ILE A 28 -0.48 7.95 5.05
CA ILE A 28 -1.05 7.32 3.87
C ILE A 28 -2.43 6.81 4.25
N HIS A 29 -3.42 7.18 3.46
CA HIS A 29 -4.81 6.80 3.69
C HIS A 29 -5.21 5.74 2.68
N PHE A 30 -5.91 4.72 3.14
CA PHE A 30 -6.36 3.65 2.26
C PHE A 30 -7.60 2.99 2.82
N GLN A 31 -8.36 2.34 1.93
CA GLN A 31 -9.62 1.72 2.29
C GLN A 31 -9.45 0.21 2.36
N LEU A 32 -9.90 -0.40 3.44
CA LEU A 32 -9.87 -1.85 3.58
C LEU A 32 -11.27 -2.42 3.43
N PRO A 33 -11.41 -3.52 2.70
CA PRO A 33 -12.72 -4.13 2.49
C PRO A 33 -13.25 -4.86 3.70
N THR A 34 -12.38 -5.31 4.59
CA THR A 34 -12.76 -6.04 5.79
C THR A 34 -11.83 -5.69 6.92
N ALA A 35 -12.31 -5.84 8.14
CA ALA A 35 -11.45 -5.75 9.31
C ALA A 35 -10.61 -7.02 9.40
N GLY A 36 -9.39 -6.88 9.90
CA GLY A 36 -8.52 -8.05 10.07
C GLY A 36 -7.05 -7.67 10.13
N VAL A 37 -6.21 -8.68 10.02
CA VAL A 37 -4.76 -8.49 10.10
C VAL A 37 -4.21 -8.32 8.69
N TYR A 38 -3.35 -7.31 8.54
CA TYR A 38 -2.72 -6.98 7.26
C TYR A 38 -1.24 -6.76 7.48
N THR A 39 -0.48 -6.84 6.40
CA THR A 39 0.96 -6.57 6.43
C THR A 39 1.28 -5.49 5.41
N LEU A 40 1.95 -4.45 5.87
CA LEU A 40 2.40 -3.36 5.02
C LEU A 40 3.90 -3.49 4.83
N THR A 41 4.35 -3.56 3.59
CA THR A 41 5.74 -3.80 3.26
C THR A 41 6.28 -2.69 2.39
N LEU A 42 7.46 -2.19 2.73
CA LEU A 42 8.21 -1.26 1.90
C LEU A 42 9.35 -1.99 1.24
N ILE A 43 9.45 -1.85 -0.06
CA ILE A 43 10.47 -2.54 -0.85
C ILE A 43 11.21 -1.53 -1.70
N ASP A 44 12.53 -1.63 -1.72
CA ASP A 44 13.35 -0.81 -2.61
C ASP A 44 13.05 -1.22 -4.04
N LYS A 45 12.61 -0.25 -4.84
CA LYS A 45 12.22 -0.53 -6.21
C LYS A 45 13.40 -0.94 -7.08
N ASP A 46 14.59 -0.45 -6.76
CA ASP A 46 15.75 -0.67 -7.61
C ASP A 46 16.34 -2.06 -7.45
N ASN A 47 16.34 -2.61 -6.23
CA ASN A 47 16.97 -3.89 -5.98
C ASN A 47 16.03 -4.95 -5.40
N GLY A 48 14.77 -4.59 -5.14
CA GLY A 48 13.79 -5.53 -4.62
C GLY A 48 13.97 -5.87 -3.16
N GLN A 49 14.84 -5.18 -2.45
CA GLN A 49 15.11 -5.49 -1.05
C GLN A 49 14.00 -4.97 -0.17
N VAL A 50 13.54 -5.80 0.77
CA VAL A 50 12.54 -5.38 1.74
C VAL A 50 13.20 -4.43 2.74
N ILE A 51 12.65 -3.23 2.85
CA ILE A 51 13.14 -2.22 3.77
C ILE A 51 12.47 -2.35 5.12
N SER A 52 11.16 -2.53 5.11
CA SER A 52 10.42 -2.70 6.35
C SER A 52 9.15 -3.49 6.09
N ARG A 53 8.67 -4.13 7.14
CA ARG A 53 7.43 -4.90 7.07
C ARG A 53 6.72 -4.72 8.40
N GLU A 54 5.49 -4.27 8.33
CA GLU A 54 4.71 -4.00 9.53
C GLU A 54 3.39 -4.76 9.45
N ARG A 55 3.10 -5.51 10.50
CA ARG A 55 1.84 -6.21 10.63
C ARG A 55 0.94 -5.37 11.52
N PHE A 56 -0.31 -5.21 11.11
CA PHE A 56 -1.22 -4.38 11.87
C PHE A 56 -2.64 -4.90 11.74
N THR A 57 -3.49 -4.47 12.68
CA THR A 57 -4.91 -4.79 12.63
C THR A 57 -5.63 -3.60 11.98
N GLY A 58 -6.29 -3.87 10.86
CA GLY A 58 -7.02 -2.84 10.14
C GLY A 58 -8.51 -2.89 10.43
N ASN A 59 -9.17 -1.78 10.18
CA ASN A 59 -10.62 -1.67 10.31
C ASN A 59 -11.24 -1.61 8.93
N ILE A 60 -12.50 -2.00 8.84
CA ILE A 60 -13.21 -1.82 7.59
C ILE A 60 -13.32 -0.32 7.31
N GLY A 61 -13.13 0.07 6.06
CA GLY A 61 -13.15 1.47 5.67
C GLY A 61 -11.79 2.11 5.73
N GLU A 62 -11.74 3.37 6.08
CA GLU A 62 -10.50 4.13 6.01
C GLU A 62 -9.53 3.75 7.11
N ASN A 63 -8.27 3.58 6.69
CA ASN A 63 -7.16 3.33 7.60
C ASN A 63 -6.04 4.32 7.29
N ILE A 64 -5.21 4.60 8.29
CA ILE A 64 -4.14 5.56 8.17
C ILE A 64 -2.86 4.93 8.70
N LYS A 65 -1.79 5.03 7.93
CA LYS A 65 -0.46 4.60 8.37
C LYS A 65 0.53 5.70 8.03
N ARG A 66 1.50 5.89 8.91
CA ARG A 66 2.57 6.85 8.66
C ARG A 66 3.76 6.14 8.04
N ILE A 67 4.34 6.78 7.05
CA ILE A 67 5.50 6.24 6.35
C ILE A 67 6.71 7.10 6.71
N TYR A 68 7.73 6.46 7.23
CA TYR A 68 8.95 7.16 7.64
C TYR A 68 10.04 6.86 6.63
N THR A 69 10.56 7.90 6.01
CA THR A 69 11.52 7.78 4.91
C THR A 69 12.87 8.38 5.23
N ASN A 70 13.03 8.94 6.41
CA ASN A 70 14.22 9.74 6.72
C ASN A 70 15.52 8.94 6.64
N SER A 71 15.47 7.66 6.99
CA SER A 71 16.64 6.81 6.93
C SER A 71 16.79 6.05 5.62
N ILE A 72 15.87 6.28 4.68
CA ILE A 72 15.85 5.54 3.42
C ILE A 72 16.55 6.38 2.37
N GLN A 73 17.52 5.79 1.70
CA GLN A 73 18.27 6.51 0.68
C GLN A 73 17.69 6.35 -0.71
N SER A 74 16.93 5.30 -0.94
CA SER A 74 16.34 5.04 -2.25
C SER A 74 15.28 6.07 -2.57
N GLN A 75 15.23 6.49 -3.82
CA GLN A 75 14.26 7.48 -4.26
C GLN A 75 12.88 6.86 -4.52
N TYR A 76 12.84 5.62 -4.99
CA TYR A 76 11.61 4.95 -5.36
C TYR A 76 11.42 3.69 -4.53
N LEU A 77 10.24 3.55 -3.94
CA LEU A 77 9.89 2.38 -3.14
C LEU A 77 8.55 1.85 -3.61
N TYR A 78 8.36 0.54 -3.45
CA TYR A 78 7.02 -0.03 -3.54
C TYR A 78 6.43 -0.12 -2.15
N LEU A 79 5.17 0.25 -2.04
CA LEU A 79 4.38 0.03 -0.83
C LEU A 79 3.37 -1.05 -1.16
N LEU A 80 3.48 -2.18 -0.48
CA LEU A 80 2.60 -3.32 -0.69
C LEU A 80 1.73 -3.53 0.52
N LEU A 81 0.47 -3.87 0.28
CA LEU A 81 -0.41 -4.28 1.36
C LEU A 81 -0.91 -5.68 1.06
N GLU A 82 -0.75 -6.57 2.04
CA GLU A 82 -1.16 -7.96 1.92
C GLU A 82 -2.11 -8.31 3.05
N ASP A 83 -3.03 -9.23 2.78
CA ASP A 83 -3.93 -9.71 3.82
C ASP A 83 -3.28 -10.87 4.58
N VAL A 84 -4.05 -11.49 5.48
CA VAL A 84 -3.51 -12.54 6.33
C VAL A 84 -3.12 -13.79 5.52
N THR A 85 -3.67 -13.96 4.33
CA THR A 85 -3.31 -15.07 3.46
C THR A 85 -2.14 -14.74 2.55
N LYS A 86 -1.54 -13.55 2.73
CA LYS A 86 -0.42 -13.05 1.94
C LYS A 86 -0.83 -12.71 0.51
N THR A 87 -2.12 -12.51 0.28
CA THR A 87 -2.61 -12.03 -1.00
C THR A 87 -2.39 -10.52 -1.07
N GLN A 88 -1.74 -10.06 -2.13
CA GLN A 88 -1.52 -8.65 -2.34
C GLN A 88 -2.83 -7.98 -2.70
N ILE A 89 -3.26 -7.02 -1.90
CA ILE A 89 -4.51 -6.31 -2.15
C ILE A 89 -4.27 -4.85 -2.54
N GLY A 90 -3.05 -4.38 -2.41
CA GLY A 90 -2.73 -3.03 -2.85
C GLY A 90 -1.26 -2.86 -3.10
N LYS A 91 -0.92 -1.98 -4.05
CA LYS A 91 0.45 -1.66 -4.38
C LYS A 91 0.51 -0.25 -4.92
N THR A 92 1.45 0.53 -4.45
CA THR A 92 1.70 1.85 -5.00
C THR A 92 3.20 2.13 -4.96
N THR A 93 3.61 3.13 -5.71
CA THR A 93 5.00 3.57 -5.72
C THR A 93 5.11 4.83 -4.88
N ILE A 94 6.10 4.86 -4.02
CA ILE A 94 6.40 6.00 -3.17
C ILE A 94 7.67 6.66 -3.68
N ILE A 95 7.63 7.97 -3.80
CA ILE A 95 8.77 8.78 -4.20
C ILE A 95 9.22 9.55 -2.97
N THR A 96 10.46 9.29 -2.53
CA THR A 96 10.98 9.85 -1.28
C THR A 96 11.77 11.14 -1.48
N LYS A 97 12.13 11.44 -2.71
CA LYS A 97 12.98 12.61 -3.00
C LYS A 97 12.52 13.40 -4.20
#